data_c811a492b935b8d7c2c3d6de7fa8ce25
#
_entry.id   c811a492b935b8d7c2c3d6de7fa8ce25
#
_cell.length_a   1.000
_cell.length_b   1.000
_cell.length_c   1.000
_cell.angle_alpha   90.00
_cell.angle_beta   90.00
_cell.angle_gamma   90.00
#
_symmetry.space_group_name_H-M   'P 1'
#
loop_
_entity.id
_entity.type
_entity.pdbx_description
1 polymer ?
#
loop_
_entity_poly.entity_id
_entity_poly.type
_entity_poly.pdbx_seq_one_letter_code
_entity_poly.pdbx_strand_id
1 'polypeptide(L)' 'MARTISREVASIGIRLVDEAYMSWCTAQTQCQNALRAWFDAGPRDRAEANWAYRAALDREQAAASDLESLSQLAHAA' A
#
# COMPACT_ATOMS: atom_id res chain seq x y z
N MET A 1 8.68 3.98 -35.07
CA MET A 1 8.84 4.03 -34.76
C MET A 1 8.80 4.14 -33.60
N ALA A 2 8.97 4.46 -33.39
CA ALA A 2 9.13 4.54 -32.33
C ALA A 2 8.19 4.59 -31.33
N ARG A 3 7.30 4.64 -31.41
CA ARG A 3 6.45 4.73 -30.60
C ARG A 3 6.08 3.66 -30.04
N THR A 4 6.49 2.74 -30.17
CA THR A 4 6.03 1.52 -29.64
C THR A 4 6.69 1.24 -28.33
N ILE A 5 5.96 1.27 -27.29
CA ILE A 5 6.45 0.76 -26.02
C ILE A 5 6.56 -0.73 -26.20
N SER A 6 7.73 -1.29 -25.92
CA SER A 6 7.93 -2.72 -26.08
C SER A 6 7.02 -3.48 -25.12
N ARG A 7 6.71 -4.72 -25.48
CA ARG A 7 5.90 -5.57 -24.62
C ARG A 7 6.53 -5.77 -23.26
N GLU A 8 7.86 -5.84 -23.22
CA GLU A 8 8.57 -5.99 -21.96
C GLU A 8 8.34 -4.80 -21.05
N VAL A 9 8.40 -3.58 -21.60
CA VAL A 9 8.17 -2.37 -20.80
C VAL A 9 6.73 -2.33 -20.29
N ALA A 10 5.78 -2.65 -21.16
CA ALA A 10 4.38 -2.70 -20.75
C ALA A 10 4.15 -3.76 -19.68
N SER A 11 4.77 -4.92 -19.81
CA SER A 11 4.66 -6.00 -18.82
C SER A 11 5.25 -5.59 -17.48
N ILE A 12 6.38 -4.88 -17.48
CA ILE A 12 6.99 -4.38 -16.27
C ILE A 12 6.06 -3.39 -15.57
N GLY A 13 5.45 -2.49 -16.35
CA GLY A 13 4.50 -1.52 -15.81
C GLY A 13 3.30 -2.18 -15.13
N ILE A 14 2.71 -3.18 -15.79
CA ILE A 14 1.59 -3.94 -15.23
C ILE A 14 2.02 -4.65 -13.95
N ARG A 15 3.20 -5.25 -13.97
CA ARG A 15 3.71 -5.96 -12.81
C ARG A 15 3.91 -5.03 -11.61
N LEU A 16 4.45 -3.83 -11.86
CA LEU A 16 4.65 -2.85 -10.79
C LEU A 16 3.33 -2.40 -10.17
N VAL A 17 2.31 -2.21 -10.98
CA VAL A 17 0.99 -1.86 -10.47
C VAL A 17 0.42 -3.00 -9.64
N ASP A 18 0.55 -4.24 -10.12
CA ASP A 18 0.07 -5.40 -9.38
C ASP A 18 0.78 -5.54 -8.04
N GLU A 19 2.10 -5.36 -8.02
CA GLU A 19 2.88 -5.43 -6.79
C GLU A 19 2.47 -4.32 -5.82
N ALA A 20 2.24 -3.12 -6.33
CA ALA A 20 1.81 -2.00 -5.51
C ALA A 20 0.42 -2.25 -4.93
N TYR A 21 -0.47 -2.85 -5.72
CA TYR A 21 -1.79 -3.22 -5.26
C TYR A 21 -1.72 -4.24 -4.13
N MET A 22 -0.90 -5.28 -4.29
CA MET A 22 -0.73 -6.30 -3.26
C MET A 22 -0.13 -5.71 -1.98
N SER A 23 0.85 -4.81 -2.14
CA SER A 23 1.43 -4.10 -1.01
C SER A 23 0.38 -3.29 -0.25
N TRP A 24 -0.48 -2.60 -0.99
CA TRP A 24 -1.55 -1.83 -0.39
C TRP A 24 -2.54 -2.73 0.35
N CYS A 25 -2.91 -3.86 -0.24
CA CYS A 25 -3.81 -4.82 0.40
C CYS A 25 -3.22 -5.34 1.71
N THR A 26 -1.92 -5.65 1.70
CA THR A 26 -1.22 -6.11 2.90
C THR A 26 -1.22 -5.02 3.97
N ALA A 27 -0.92 -3.79 3.57
CA ALA A 27 -0.90 -2.66 4.51
C ALA A 27 -2.29 -2.41 5.09
N GLN A 28 -3.33 -2.57 4.29
CA GLN A 28 -4.71 -2.42 4.72
C GLN A 28 -5.07 -3.46 5.77
N THR A 29 -4.69 -4.71 5.54
CA THR A 29 -4.91 -5.79 6.49
C THR A 29 -4.17 -5.53 7.80
N GLN A 30 -2.92 -5.08 7.71
CA GLN A 30 -2.14 -4.75 8.90
C GLN A 30 -2.77 -3.62 9.69
N CYS A 31 -3.32 -2.64 8.99
CA CYS A 31 -4.01 -1.52 9.61
C CYS A 31 -5.25 -2.00 10.39
N GLN A 32 -6.04 -2.88 9.77
CA GLN A 32 -7.23 -3.43 10.41
C GLN A 32 -6.86 -4.26 11.65
N ASN A 33 -5.80 -5.05 11.54
CA ASN A 33 -5.33 -5.86 12.66
C ASN A 33 -4.83 -4.98 13.81
N ALA A 34 -4.11 -3.91 13.48
CA ALA A 34 -3.61 -2.98 14.49
C ALA A 34 -4.75 -2.24 15.18
N LEU A 35 -5.79 -1.88 14.44
CA LEU A 35 -6.97 -1.24 15.01
C LEU A 35 -7.67 -2.18 15.99
N ARG A 36 -7.83 -3.43 15.59
CA ARG A 36 -8.45 -4.42 16.45
C ARG A 36 -7.64 -4.63 17.72
N ALA A 37 -6.31 -4.71 17.58
CA ALA A 37 -5.43 -4.86 18.72
C ALA A 37 -5.54 -3.67 19.67
N TRP A 38 -5.72 -2.46 19.13
CA TRP A 38 -5.90 -1.27 19.94
C TRP A 38 -7.20 -1.33 20.72
N PHE A 39 -8.30 -1.74 20.09
CA PHE A 39 -9.57 -1.89 20.79
C PHE A 39 -9.49 -2.93 21.91
N ASP A 40 -8.71 -3.98 21.70
CA ASP A 40 -8.59 -5.07 22.67
C ASP A 40 -7.53 -4.81 23.72
N ALA A 41 -6.72 -3.76 23.56
CA ALA A 41 -5.60 -3.49 24.47
C ALA A 41 -6.09 -3.06 25.84
N GLY A 42 -5.46 -3.59 26.88
CA GLY A 42 -5.68 -3.14 28.24
C GLY A 42 -5.01 -1.79 28.49
N PRO A 43 -5.25 -1.20 29.69
CA PRO A 43 -4.72 0.14 29.98
C PRO A 43 -3.21 0.27 29.84
N ARG A 44 -2.47 -0.81 30.13
CA ARG A 44 -1.00 -0.79 30.07
C ARG A 44 -0.50 -0.77 28.63
N ASP A 45 -1.24 -1.39 27.72
CA ASP A 45 -0.78 -1.58 26.33
C ASP A 45 -1.44 -0.63 25.37
N ARG A 46 -2.34 0.21 25.85
CA ARG A 46 -3.14 1.07 24.97
C ARG A 46 -2.29 2.08 24.19
N ALA A 47 -1.32 2.69 24.85
CA ALA A 47 -0.46 3.67 24.21
C ALA A 47 0.38 3.01 23.12
N GLU A 48 0.94 1.84 23.41
CA GLU A 48 1.74 1.11 22.45
C GLU A 48 0.90 0.65 21.27
N ALA A 49 -0.32 0.16 21.54
CA ALA A 49 -1.23 -0.25 20.48
C ALA A 49 -1.66 0.91 19.61
N ASN A 50 -1.85 2.09 20.18
CA ASN A 50 -2.16 3.30 19.42
C ASN A 50 -0.99 3.67 18.51
N TRP A 51 0.23 3.59 19.00
CA TRP A 51 1.42 3.83 18.21
C TRP A 51 1.51 2.87 17.03
N ALA A 52 1.25 1.58 17.29
CA ALA A 52 1.29 0.57 16.24
C ALA A 52 0.24 0.85 15.17
N TYR A 53 -0.95 1.27 15.58
CA TYR A 53 -2.01 1.62 14.64
C TYR A 53 -1.64 2.83 13.79
N ARG A 54 -1.07 3.86 14.40
CA ARG A 54 -0.63 5.05 13.65
C ARG A 54 0.44 4.70 12.63
N ALA A 55 1.40 3.85 13.03
CA ALA A 55 2.43 3.39 12.10
C ALA A 55 1.82 2.60 10.94
N ALA A 56 0.82 1.77 11.23
CA ALA A 56 0.13 1.01 10.18
C ALA A 56 -0.63 1.93 9.23
N LEU A 57 -1.27 2.98 9.76
CA LEU A 57 -1.94 3.97 8.92
C LEU A 57 -0.97 4.68 7.99
N ASP A 58 0.20 5.05 8.51
CA ASP A 58 1.21 5.72 7.68
C ASP A 58 1.68 4.80 6.55
N ARG A 59 1.87 3.52 6.85
CA ARG A 59 2.26 2.55 5.82
C ARG A 59 1.16 2.36 4.79
N GLU A 60 -0.09 2.33 5.22
CA GLU A 60 -1.22 2.17 4.33
C GLU A 60 -1.36 3.38 3.39
N GLN A 61 -1.20 4.59 3.94
CA GLN A 61 -1.23 5.80 3.13
C GLN A 61 -0.09 5.84 2.11
N ALA A 62 1.10 5.44 2.53
CA ALA A 62 2.24 5.40 1.61
C ALA A 62 2.00 4.39 0.50
N ALA A 63 1.48 3.21 0.82
CA ALA A 63 1.19 2.19 -0.17
C ALA A 63 0.09 2.64 -1.13
N ALA A 64 -0.94 3.31 -0.64
CA ALA A 64 -2.02 3.84 -1.48
C ALA A 64 -1.49 4.91 -2.43
N SER A 65 -0.62 5.78 -1.94
CA SER A 65 -0.01 6.82 -2.75
C SER A 65 0.87 6.24 -3.85
N ASP A 66 1.65 5.21 -3.53
CA ASP A 66 2.48 4.52 -4.52
C ASP A 66 1.61 3.88 -5.60
N LEU A 67 0.54 3.21 -5.20
CA LEU A 67 -0.37 2.58 -6.14
C LEU A 67 -1.01 3.61 -7.06
N GLU A 68 -1.43 4.74 -6.51
CA GLU A 68 -2.01 5.81 -7.30
C GLU A 68 -1.02 6.35 -8.32
N SER A 69 0.21 6.63 -7.88
CA SER A 69 1.24 7.17 -8.76
C SER A 69 1.57 6.21 -9.90
N LEU A 70 1.72 4.92 -9.59
CA LEU A 70 2.03 3.91 -10.59
C LEU A 70 0.86 3.72 -11.56
N SER A 71 -0.36 3.77 -11.05
CA SER A 71 -1.55 3.65 -11.89
C SER A 71 -1.66 4.83 -12.85
N GLN A 72 -1.35 6.04 -12.38
CA GLN A 72 -1.36 7.23 -13.23
C GLN A 72 -0.31 7.14 -14.31
N LEU A 73 0.89 6.66 -13.98
CA LEU A 73 1.94 6.47 -14.96
C LEU A 73 1.55 5.43 -16.00
N ALA A 74 0.92 4.36 -15.58
CA ALA A 74 0.45 3.33 -16.51
C ALA A 74 -0.61 3.86 -17.45
N HIS A 75 -1.50 4.73 -16.96
CA HIS A 75 -2.53 5.35 -17.79
C HIS A 75 -1.95 6.38 -18.74
N ALA A 76 -0.91 7.08 -18.33
CA ALA A 76 -0.28 8.10 -19.17
C ALA A 76 0.51 7.49 -20.32
N ALA A 77 0.93 6.27 -20.17
CA ALA A 77 1.65 5.57 -21.24
C ALA A 77 0.68 5.02 -22.27
#